data_24d314076a0968a6115510f9accf8f2b
#
_entry.id   24d314076a0968a6115510f9accf8f2b
#
_cell.length_a   1.000
_cell.length_b   1.000
_cell.length_c   1.000
_cell.angle_alpha   90.00
_cell.angle_beta   90.00
_cell.angle_gamma   90.00
#
_symmetry.space_group_name_H-M   'P 1'
#
loop_
_entity.id
_entity.type
_entity.pdbx_description
1 polymer ?
#
loop_
_entity_poly.entity_id
_entity_poly.type
_entity_poly.pdbx_seq_one_letter_code
_entity_poly.pdbx_strand_id
1 'polypeptide(L)' 'MRFEDRVRAVLDELRPMLRADGGDIALVSTDEDRGRVEVHLKGACSSCAASIYTMSMGVETRLKERIPTIREVVNV' A
#
# COMPACT_ATOMS: atom_id res chain seq x y z
N MET A 1 14.63 -12.52 -2.52
CA MET A 1 13.78 -11.38 -2.91
C MET A 1 13.86 -10.32 -1.83
N ARG A 2 14.12 -9.08 -2.24
CA ARG A 2 14.27 -8.00 -1.27
C ARG A 2 12.92 -7.60 -0.68
N PHE A 3 12.95 -7.01 0.51
CA PHE A 3 11.74 -6.51 1.17
C PHE A 3 10.96 -5.56 0.24
N GLU A 4 11.65 -4.61 -0.39
CA GLU A 4 11.04 -3.68 -1.34
C GLU A 4 10.35 -4.42 -2.49
N ASP A 5 10.99 -5.44 -3.05
CA ASP A 5 10.43 -6.22 -4.15
C ASP A 5 9.17 -6.97 -3.71
N ARG A 6 9.16 -7.49 -2.50
CA ARG A 6 7.99 -8.17 -1.95
C ARG A 6 6.83 -7.18 -1.77
N VAL A 7 7.14 -5.98 -1.27
CA VAL A 7 6.13 -4.93 -1.12
C VAL A 7 5.56 -4.55 -2.48
N ARG A 8 6.41 -4.36 -3.49
CA ARG A 8 5.96 -4.04 -4.85
C ARG A 8 5.05 -5.13 -5.41
N ALA A 9 5.39 -6.39 -5.19
CA ALA A 9 4.59 -7.50 -5.68
C ALA A 9 3.17 -7.47 -5.09
N VAL A 10 3.05 -7.18 -3.80
CA VAL A 10 1.75 -7.08 -3.15
C VAL A 10 0.97 -5.88 -3.69
N LEU A 11 1.63 -4.73 -3.87
CA LEU A 11 0.97 -3.55 -4.43
C LEU A 11 0.49 -3.81 -5.85
N ASP A 12 1.25 -4.55 -6.65
CA ASP A 12 0.84 -4.91 -8.01
C ASP A 12 -0.41 -5.78 -8.01
N GLU A 13 -0.58 -6.64 -7.00
CA GLU A 13 -1.81 -7.42 -6.85
C GLU A 13 -3.02 -6.54 -6.54
N LEU A 14 -2.81 -5.43 -5.84
CA LEU A 14 -3.88 -4.52 -5.43
C LEU A 14 -4.25 -3.52 -6.53
N ARG A 15 -3.35 -3.24 -7.45
CA ARG A 15 -3.57 -2.21 -8.48
C ARG A 15 -4.81 -2.41 -9.33
N PRO A 16 -5.11 -3.62 -9.83
CA PRO A 16 -6.32 -3.80 -10.65
C PRO A 16 -7.59 -3.39 -9.91
N MET A 17 -7.68 -3.71 -8.63
CA MET A 17 -8.84 -3.33 -7.81
C MET A 17 -8.91 -1.81 -7.63
N LEU A 18 -7.78 -1.17 -7.35
CA LEU A 18 -7.73 0.27 -7.18
C LEU A 18 -8.06 1.01 -8.47
N ARG A 19 -7.53 0.53 -9.60
CA ARG A 19 -7.78 1.12 -10.91
C ARG A 19 -9.24 0.97 -11.33
N ALA A 20 -9.89 -0.13 -10.95
CA ALA A 20 -11.31 -0.33 -11.21
C ALA A 20 -12.16 0.75 -10.53
N ASP A 21 -11.70 1.27 -9.39
CA ASP A 21 -12.37 2.33 -8.66
C ASP A 21 -11.87 3.72 -9.06
N GLY A 22 -11.06 3.81 -10.11
CA GLY A 22 -10.54 5.09 -10.60
C GLY A 22 -9.30 5.60 -9.89
N GLY A 23 -8.64 4.75 -9.11
CA GLY A 23 -7.43 5.10 -8.38
C GLY A 23 -6.21 4.30 -8.78
N ASP A 24 -5.11 4.53 -8.09
CA ASP A 24 -3.89 3.77 -8.24
C ASP A 24 -3.02 3.99 -7.00
N ILE A 25 -1.90 3.29 -6.92
CA ILE A 25 -0.97 3.39 -5.80
C ILE A 25 0.47 3.30 -6.32
N ALA A 26 1.36 4.08 -5.73
CA ALA A 26 2.79 4.04 -6.02
C ALA A 26 3.57 3.81 -4.73
N LEU A 27 4.63 3.03 -4.82
CA LEU A 27 5.55 2.85 -3.70
C LEU A 27 6.51 4.04 -3.64
N VAL A 28 6.62 4.67 -2.48
CA VAL A 28 7.52 5.80 -2.27
C VAL A 28 8.81 5.34 -1.62
N SER A 29 8.72 4.64 -0.49
CA SER A 29 9.91 4.12 0.18
C SER A 29 9.55 2.98 1.11
N THR A 30 10.57 2.23 1.53
CA THR A 30 10.42 1.14 2.50
C THR A 30 11.53 1.24 3.54
N ASP A 31 11.22 0.81 4.77
CA ASP A 31 12.19 0.70 5.85
C ASP A 31 11.96 -0.66 6.51
N GLU A 32 12.76 -1.65 6.12
CA GLU A 32 12.61 -3.02 6.60
C GLU A 32 12.83 -3.13 8.11
N ASP A 33 13.80 -2.41 8.63
CA ASP A 33 14.14 -2.47 10.06
C ASP A 33 12.99 -2.00 10.93
N ARG A 34 12.26 -0.99 10.48
CA ARG A 34 11.12 -0.43 11.22
C ARG A 34 9.80 -1.06 10.80
N GLY A 35 9.79 -1.82 9.71
CA GLY A 35 8.56 -2.36 9.17
C GLY A 35 7.65 -1.30 8.61
N ARG A 36 8.21 -0.19 8.11
CA ARG A 36 7.46 0.94 7.60
C ARG A 36 7.45 0.96 6.08
N VAL A 37 6.27 1.18 5.51
CA VAL A 37 6.10 1.31 4.06
C VAL A 37 5.41 2.64 3.78
N GLU A 38 5.99 3.43 2.88
CA GLU A 38 5.40 4.69 2.45
C GLU A 38 4.89 4.54 1.03
N VAL A 39 3.63 4.87 0.85
CA VAL A 39 2.97 4.78 -0.46
C VAL A 39 2.28 6.10 -0.79
N HIS A 40 1.93 6.28 -2.05
CA HIS A 40 1.17 7.45 -2.49
C HIS A 40 -0.05 6.97 -3.26
N LEU A 41 -1.22 7.27 -2.74
CA LEU A 41 -2.49 6.96 -3.40
C LEU A 41 -2.83 8.03 -4.43
N LYS A 42 -3.34 7.61 -5.58
CA LYS A 42 -3.62 8.48 -6.71
C LYS A 42 -5.09 8.38 -7.13
N GLY A 43 -5.57 9.39 -7.85
CA GLY A 43 -6.92 9.40 -8.40
C GLY A 43 -7.99 9.42 -7.33
N ALA A 44 -9.04 8.62 -7.52
CA ALA A 44 -10.15 8.58 -6.56
C ALA A 44 -9.71 8.13 -5.16
N CYS A 45 -8.62 7.37 -5.07
CA CYS A 45 -8.09 6.92 -3.78
C CYS A 45 -7.39 8.04 -3.00
N SER A 46 -7.16 9.20 -3.62
CA SER A 46 -6.47 10.31 -2.96
C SER A 46 -7.38 11.17 -2.10
N SER A 47 -8.70 11.02 -2.17
CA SER A 47 -9.62 11.76 -1.30
C SER A 47 -9.47 11.28 0.14
N CYS A 48 -9.66 12.17 1.12
CA CYS A 48 -9.43 11.85 2.53
C CYS A 48 -10.17 10.60 3.01
N ALA A 49 -11.47 10.53 2.77
CA ALA A 49 -12.28 9.40 3.23
C ALA A 49 -11.89 8.11 2.52
N ALA A 50 -11.74 8.14 1.20
CA ALA A 50 -11.35 6.98 0.43
C ALA A 50 -9.94 6.53 0.76
N SER A 51 -9.03 7.48 1.00
CA SER A 51 -7.65 7.18 1.36
C SER A 51 -7.57 6.43 2.69
N ILE A 52 -8.28 6.90 3.71
CA ILE A 52 -8.32 6.23 5.02
C ILE A 52 -8.88 4.81 4.87
N TYR A 53 -10.00 4.67 4.18
CA TYR A 53 -10.64 3.38 3.99
C TYR A 53 -9.72 2.41 3.22
N THR A 54 -9.16 2.86 2.11
CA THR A 54 -8.29 2.03 1.28
C THR A 54 -7.06 1.56 2.05
N MET A 55 -6.41 2.45 2.80
CA MET A 55 -5.23 2.10 3.58
C MET A 55 -5.57 1.09 4.68
N SER A 56 -6.62 1.36 5.46
CA SER A 56 -6.96 0.52 6.61
C SER A 56 -7.55 -0.83 6.23
N MET A 57 -8.42 -0.86 5.25
CA MET A 57 -9.19 -2.07 4.92
C MET A 57 -8.62 -2.87 3.75
N GLY A 58 -7.74 -2.27 2.97
CA GLY A 58 -7.20 -2.91 1.77
C GLY A 58 -5.68 -3.00 1.79
N VAL A 59 -5.01 -1.87 1.64
CA VAL A 59 -3.56 -1.84 1.42
C VAL A 59 -2.79 -2.33 2.65
N GLU A 60 -3.05 -1.71 3.79
CA GLU A 60 -2.32 -2.06 5.02
C GLU A 60 -2.59 -3.50 5.43
N THR A 61 -3.85 -3.91 5.42
CA THR A 61 -4.24 -5.27 5.79
C THR A 61 -3.56 -6.30 4.89
N ARG A 62 -3.61 -6.09 3.58
CA ARG A 62 -3.01 -7.02 2.63
C ARG A 62 -1.50 -7.10 2.78
N LEU A 63 -0.84 -5.95 2.94
CA LEU A 63 0.60 -5.93 3.13
C LEU A 63 1.02 -6.66 4.41
N LYS A 64 0.31 -6.43 5.51
CA LYS A 64 0.61 -7.11 6.77
C LYS A 64 0.37 -8.61 6.72
N GLU A 65 -0.66 -9.05 5.99
CA GLU A 65 -0.93 -10.47 5.81
C GLU A 65 0.17 -11.16 5.02
N ARG A 66 0.65 -10.52 3.95
CA ARG A 66 1.66 -11.10 3.07
C ARG A 66 3.07 -10.97 3.63
N ILE A 67 3.33 -9.89 4.37
CA ILE A 67 4.65 -9.58 4.94
C ILE A 67 4.45 -9.21 6.41
N PRO A 68 4.43 -10.21 7.30
CA PRO A 68 4.11 -9.97 8.73
C PRO A 68 5.07 -9.02 9.45
N THR A 69 6.25 -8.79 8.90
CA THR A 69 7.21 -7.85 9.50
C THR A 69 6.81 -6.39 9.30
N ILE A 70 5.86 -6.11 8.41
CA ILE A 70 5.36 -4.75 8.22
C ILE A 70 4.52 -4.35 9.45
N ARG A 71 4.84 -3.18 10.01
CA ARG A 71 4.16 -2.64 11.18
C ARG A 71 3.25 -1.47 10.85
N GLU A 72 3.64 -0.66 9.87
CA GLU A 72 2.81 0.47 9.45
C GLU A 72 2.93 0.74 7.95
N VAL A 73 1.85 1.21 7.39
CA VAL A 73 1.80 1.65 6.00
C VAL A 73 1.20 3.04 6.01
N VAL A 74 1.88 4.01 5.44
CA VAL A 74 1.44 5.41 5.45
C VAL A 74 1.29 5.95 4.04
N ASN A 75 0.30 6.80 3.85
CA ASN A 75 0.10 7.54 2.61
C ASN A 75 0.80 8.89 2.73
N VAL A 76 1.70 9.16 1.82
CA VAL A 76 2.50 10.39 1.83
C VAL A 76 2.25 11.26 0.62
#